data_8f1186a7198a45c7584f3b96cff47563
#
_entry.id   8f1186a7198a45c7584f3b96cff47563
#
_cell.length_a   1.000
_cell.length_b   1.000
_cell.length_c   1.000
_cell.angle_alpha   90.00
_cell.angle_beta   90.00
_cell.angle_gamma   90.00
#
_symmetry.space_group_name_H-M   'P 1'
#
loop_
_entity.id
_entity.type
_entity.pdbx_description
1 polymer ?
#
loop_
_entity_poly.entity_id
_entity_poly.type
_entity_poly.pdbx_seq_one_letter_code
_entity_poly.pdbx_strand_id
1 'polypeptide(L)'
;MKKLVFLMFAFIIANSGQAQVDKEFYNKYSDAKGVQTTYISPSMFKQMDQEALNIQCDNISLKSVHGMYVIDCDDPATIKRIKKDIDLKLSQNEFELMIESKDGDDCSRIYMAKKGNDTIGLVVFSEDSEDINIVFIDGSTNED
;
A
#
# COMPACT_ATOMS: atom_id res chain seq x y z
N MET A 1 2.43 -1.79 39.90
CA MET A 1 2.87 -0.62 39.13
C MET A 1 3.33 -0.95 37.71
N LYS A 2 4.00 -2.07 37.46
CA LYS A 2 4.43 -2.46 36.10
C LYS A 2 3.26 -2.77 35.13
N LYS A 3 2.11 -3.21 35.64
CA LYS A 3 0.91 -3.50 34.79
C LYS A 3 0.16 -2.26 34.32
N LEU A 4 0.26 -1.14 35.02
CA LEU A 4 -0.39 0.12 34.62
C LEU A 4 0.37 0.81 33.47
N VAL A 5 1.69 0.72 33.45
CA VAL A 5 2.54 1.26 32.39
C VAL A 5 2.32 0.50 31.08
N PHE A 6 2.09 -0.81 31.16
CA PHE A 6 1.81 -1.65 29.99
C PHE A 6 0.43 -1.35 29.37
N LEU A 7 -0.55 -1.04 30.19
CA LEU A 7 -1.89 -0.65 29.72
C LEU A 7 -1.89 0.74 29.06
N MET A 8 -1.08 1.66 29.54
CA MET A 8 -0.93 2.99 28.94
C MET A 8 -0.22 2.92 27.58
N PHE A 9 0.76 2.03 27.42
CA PHE A 9 1.44 1.83 26.14
C PHE A 9 0.55 1.19 25.09
N ALA A 10 -0.34 0.27 25.50
CA ALA A 10 -1.33 -0.33 24.60
C ALA A 10 -2.38 0.67 24.10
N PHE A 11 -2.73 1.68 24.91
CA PHE A 11 -3.67 2.73 24.53
C PHE A 11 -3.10 3.75 23.53
N ILE A 12 -1.78 3.97 23.55
CA ILE A 12 -1.11 4.86 22.63
C ILE A 12 -0.98 4.23 21.22
N ILE A 13 -0.85 2.90 21.16
CA ILE A 13 -0.78 2.17 19.88
C ILE A 13 -2.14 2.15 19.17
N ALA A 14 -3.24 2.17 19.91
CA ALA A 14 -4.59 2.16 19.33
C ALA A 14 -5.00 3.48 18.64
N ASN A 15 -4.32 4.56 18.92
CA ASN A 15 -4.62 5.88 18.34
C ASN A 15 -3.70 6.31 17.19
N SER A 16 -2.64 5.57 16.91
CA SER A 16 -1.73 5.88 15.79
C SER A 16 -2.16 5.26 14.45
N GLY A 17 -3.32 4.58 14.43
CA GLY A 17 -3.83 3.83 13.29
C GLY A 17 -4.64 4.62 12.29
N GLN A 18 -4.52 5.94 12.22
CA GLN A 18 -5.29 6.72 11.25
C GLN A 18 -4.44 7.09 10.04
N ALA A 19 -4.82 6.49 8.90
CA ALA A 19 -4.70 7.03 7.55
C ALA A 19 -3.36 6.92 6.85
N GLN A 20 -2.67 5.79 6.89
CA GLN A 20 -1.67 5.51 5.84
C GLN A 20 -1.76 4.05 5.44
N VAL A 21 -2.17 3.83 4.18
CA VAL A 21 -2.06 2.50 3.57
C VAL A 21 -0.58 2.16 3.56
N ASP A 22 -0.17 1.45 4.57
CA ASP A 22 1.09 0.74 4.71
C ASP A 22 2.43 1.43 4.66
N LYS A 23 2.54 2.55 5.32
CA LYS A 23 3.83 3.11 5.70
C LYS A 23 4.71 2.14 6.49
N GLU A 24 4.09 1.30 7.33
CA GLU A 24 4.81 0.30 8.12
C GLU A 24 5.48 -0.76 7.24
N PHE A 25 4.76 -1.28 6.25
CA PHE A 25 5.29 -2.23 5.27
C PHE A 25 6.43 -1.63 4.46
N TYR A 26 6.25 -0.40 3.98
CA TYR A 26 7.28 0.36 3.28
C TYR A 26 8.55 0.51 4.11
N ASN A 27 8.42 0.94 5.37
CA ASN A 27 9.55 1.11 6.26
C ASN A 27 10.27 -0.21 6.60
N LYS A 28 9.51 -1.30 6.71
CA LYS A 28 10.07 -2.62 7.00
C LYS A 28 11.05 -3.08 5.93
N TYR A 29 10.77 -2.77 4.66
CA TYR A 29 11.55 -3.26 3.54
C TYR A 29 12.48 -2.23 2.91
N SER A 30 12.44 -0.96 3.32
CA SER A 30 13.21 0.12 2.70
C SER A 30 14.72 -0.09 2.68
N ASP A 31 15.27 -0.79 3.69
CA ASP A 31 16.70 -1.09 3.79
C ASP A 31 17.04 -2.55 3.42
N ALA A 32 16.10 -3.31 2.91
CA ALA A 32 16.32 -4.71 2.56
C ALA A 32 17.14 -4.84 1.27
N LYS A 33 17.87 -5.94 1.14
CA LYS A 33 18.70 -6.21 -0.03
C LYS A 33 17.87 -6.28 -1.31
N GLY A 34 18.31 -5.58 -2.36
CA GLY A 34 17.65 -5.54 -3.66
C GLY A 34 16.38 -4.71 -3.70
N VAL A 35 16.09 -3.98 -2.64
CA VAL A 35 14.90 -3.12 -2.56
C VAL A 35 15.26 -1.68 -2.90
N GLN A 36 14.47 -1.12 -3.79
CA GLN A 36 14.44 0.31 -4.08
C GLN A 36 13.06 0.86 -3.69
N THR A 37 13.06 1.96 -2.97
CA THR A 37 11.82 2.59 -2.51
C THR A 37 11.68 4.00 -3.02
N THR A 38 10.44 4.40 -3.29
CA THR A 38 10.09 5.77 -3.67
C THR A 38 8.87 6.20 -2.86
N TYR A 39 8.94 7.39 -2.32
CA TYR A 39 7.82 8.04 -1.65
C TYR A 39 7.45 9.35 -2.33
N ILE A 40 6.19 9.49 -2.68
CA ILE A 40 5.64 10.72 -3.24
C ILE A 40 4.69 11.34 -2.20
N SER A 41 5.06 12.52 -1.72
CA SER A 41 4.34 13.20 -0.63
C SER A 41 3.02 13.83 -1.10
N PRO A 42 2.08 14.09 -0.18
CA PRO A 42 0.86 14.84 -0.49
C PRO A 42 1.13 16.22 -1.10
N SER A 43 2.19 16.88 -0.66
CA SER A 43 2.60 18.20 -1.20
C SER A 43 3.00 18.13 -2.66
N MET A 44 3.60 17.02 -3.08
CA MET A 44 3.98 16.80 -4.48
C MET A 44 2.73 16.61 -5.34
N PHE A 45 1.76 15.84 -4.88
CA PHE A 45 0.50 15.64 -5.60
C PHE A 45 -0.29 16.95 -5.79
N LYS A 46 -0.25 17.87 -4.84
CA LYS A 46 -0.90 19.18 -4.97
C LYS A 46 -0.28 20.07 -6.05
N GLN A 47 0.97 19.81 -6.41
CA GLN A 47 1.68 20.55 -7.47
C GLN A 47 1.51 19.91 -8.86
N MET A 48 1.05 18.67 -8.92
CA MET A 48 0.79 17.96 -10.19
C MET A 48 -0.58 18.36 -10.74
N ASP A 49 -0.71 18.30 -12.05
CA ASP A 49 -1.98 18.58 -12.72
C ASP A 49 -3.02 17.54 -12.29
N GLN A 50 -4.16 18.01 -11.79
CA GLN A 50 -5.24 17.16 -11.27
C GLN A 50 -5.78 16.18 -12.32
N GLU A 51 -5.75 16.55 -13.59
CA GLU A 51 -6.17 15.67 -14.69
C GLU A 51 -5.20 14.49 -14.89
N ALA A 52 -3.91 14.70 -14.62
CA ALA A 52 -2.90 13.65 -14.69
C ALA A 52 -2.97 12.66 -13.51
N LEU A 53 -3.65 13.03 -12.44
CA LEU A 53 -3.81 12.24 -11.21
C LEU A 53 -5.08 11.39 -11.17
N ASN A 54 -5.94 11.48 -12.19
CA ASN A 54 -7.08 10.58 -12.35
C ASN A 54 -6.58 9.16 -12.65
N ILE A 55 -6.24 8.43 -11.58
CA ILE A 55 -5.94 7.01 -11.67
C ILE A 55 -7.27 6.30 -11.94
N GLN A 56 -7.57 6.10 -13.22
CA GLN A 56 -8.71 5.31 -13.66
C GLN A 56 -8.22 3.88 -13.94
N CYS A 57 -8.56 2.97 -13.04
CA CYS A 57 -8.49 1.55 -13.30
C CYS A 57 -9.92 1.03 -13.44
N ASP A 58 -10.38 0.75 -14.66
CA ASP A 58 -11.64 0.05 -14.97
C ASP A 58 -12.80 0.25 -13.96
N ASN A 59 -13.29 1.47 -13.79
CA ASN A 59 -14.34 1.87 -12.84
C ASN A 59 -13.89 2.18 -11.40
N ILE A 60 -12.58 2.10 -11.09
CA ILE A 60 -12.05 2.60 -9.83
C ILE A 60 -11.46 3.99 -10.11
N SER A 61 -12.03 5.01 -9.54
CA SER A 61 -11.50 6.37 -9.61
C SER A 61 -11.20 6.87 -8.20
N LEU A 62 -9.94 7.20 -7.93
CA LEU A 62 -9.58 7.96 -6.75
C LEU A 62 -9.70 9.43 -7.07
N LYS A 63 -10.54 10.14 -6.34
CA LYS A 63 -10.77 11.58 -6.51
C LYS A 63 -9.76 12.42 -5.76
N SER A 64 -9.24 11.89 -4.65
CA SER A 64 -8.17 12.54 -3.91
C SER A 64 -7.04 11.55 -3.61
N VAL A 65 -5.82 11.90 -4.00
CA VAL A 65 -4.60 11.13 -3.71
C VAL A 65 -3.76 11.92 -2.71
N HIS A 66 -3.46 11.30 -1.58
CA HIS A 66 -2.73 11.95 -0.49
C HIS A 66 -1.25 11.58 -0.46
N GLY A 67 -0.87 10.47 -1.03
CA GLY A 67 0.52 10.02 -1.08
C GLY A 67 0.66 8.68 -1.79
N MET A 68 1.88 8.32 -2.11
CA MET A 68 2.20 7.06 -2.76
C MET A 68 3.52 6.51 -2.24
N TYR A 69 3.52 5.21 -1.95
CA TYR A 69 4.71 4.45 -1.56
C TYR A 69 4.96 3.37 -2.59
N VAL A 70 6.16 3.34 -3.14
CA VAL A 70 6.56 2.36 -4.15
C VAL A 70 7.70 1.50 -3.60
N ILE A 71 7.58 0.19 -3.75
CA ILE A 71 8.62 -0.79 -3.42
C ILE A 71 8.92 -1.59 -4.68
N ASP A 72 10.15 -1.54 -5.12
CA ASP A 72 10.69 -2.41 -6.17
C ASP A 72 11.72 -3.36 -5.58
N CYS A 73 11.71 -4.62 -5.96
CA CYS A 73 12.70 -5.59 -5.49
C CYS A 73 13.08 -6.58 -6.59
N ASP A 74 14.39 -6.81 -6.74
CA ASP A 74 14.97 -7.76 -7.69
C ASP A 74 15.83 -8.86 -7.02
N ASP A 75 15.94 -8.85 -5.69
CA ASP A 75 16.65 -9.93 -4.97
C ASP A 75 15.72 -11.11 -4.65
N PRO A 76 16.00 -12.33 -5.17
CA PRO A 76 15.08 -13.47 -5.05
C PRO A 76 14.72 -13.84 -3.60
N ALA A 77 15.67 -13.78 -2.68
CA ALA A 77 15.43 -14.11 -1.28
C ALA A 77 14.55 -13.06 -0.59
N THR A 78 14.75 -11.79 -0.91
CA THR A 78 13.94 -10.68 -0.40
C THR A 78 12.54 -10.69 -1.00
N ILE A 79 12.41 -10.95 -2.31
CA ILE A 79 11.12 -11.12 -2.99
C ILE A 79 10.27 -12.19 -2.29
N LYS A 80 10.87 -13.32 -1.96
CA LYS A 80 10.16 -14.42 -1.27
C LYS A 80 9.59 -13.98 0.09
N ARG A 81 10.33 -13.19 0.86
CA ARG A 81 9.87 -12.63 2.13
C ARG A 81 8.76 -11.59 1.93
N ILE A 82 8.95 -10.69 0.98
CA ILE A 82 7.96 -9.67 0.63
C ILE A 82 6.63 -10.32 0.20
N LYS A 83 6.69 -11.32 -0.67
CA LYS A 83 5.49 -12.03 -1.15
C LYS A 83 4.73 -12.68 0.00
N LYS A 84 5.44 -13.35 0.91
CA LYS A 84 4.81 -13.95 2.09
C LYS A 84 4.09 -12.93 2.96
N ASP A 85 4.75 -11.82 3.24
CA ASP A 85 4.20 -10.77 4.10
C ASP A 85 3.06 -10.00 3.42
N ILE A 86 3.18 -9.70 2.12
CA ILE A 86 2.12 -9.00 1.40
C ILE A 86 0.88 -9.87 1.19
N ASP A 87 1.04 -11.16 0.91
CA ASP A 87 -0.08 -12.08 0.77
C ASP A 87 -0.86 -12.20 2.09
N LEU A 88 -0.13 -12.28 3.21
CA LEU A 88 -0.74 -12.30 4.54
C LEU A 88 -1.53 -11.02 4.83
N LYS A 89 -0.97 -9.88 4.48
CA LYS A 89 -1.60 -8.58 4.66
C LYS A 89 -2.84 -8.41 3.79
N LEU A 90 -2.73 -8.71 2.51
CA LEU A 90 -3.83 -8.56 1.55
C LEU A 90 -4.95 -9.60 1.73
N SER A 91 -4.72 -10.64 2.53
CA SER A 91 -5.76 -11.59 2.92
C SER A 91 -6.71 -11.08 4.00
N GLN A 92 -6.42 -9.93 4.62
CA GLN A 92 -7.27 -9.35 5.65
C GLN A 92 -8.51 -8.68 5.06
N ASN A 93 -9.56 -8.56 5.85
CA ASN A 93 -10.88 -8.04 5.41
C ASN A 93 -10.87 -6.57 4.95
N GLU A 94 -9.82 -5.82 5.31
CA GLU A 94 -9.64 -4.43 4.92
C GLU A 94 -9.28 -4.27 3.44
N PHE A 95 -8.84 -5.35 2.79
CA PHE A 95 -8.44 -5.36 1.39
C PHE A 95 -9.40 -6.19 0.55
N GLU A 96 -9.85 -5.60 -0.54
CA GLU A 96 -10.73 -6.25 -1.52
C GLU A 96 -10.03 -6.33 -2.86
N LEU A 97 -9.86 -7.54 -3.37
CA LEU A 97 -9.30 -7.76 -4.71
C LEU A 97 -10.30 -7.28 -5.77
N MET A 98 -9.88 -6.31 -6.57
CA MET A 98 -10.70 -5.72 -7.62
C MET A 98 -10.35 -6.28 -9.00
N ILE A 99 -9.08 -6.42 -9.29
CA ILE A 99 -8.58 -6.87 -10.60
C ILE A 99 -7.43 -7.84 -10.36
N GLU A 100 -7.44 -8.96 -11.08
CA GLU A 100 -6.32 -9.87 -11.20
C GLU A 100 -6.10 -10.19 -12.68
N SER A 101 -4.88 -10.02 -13.15
CA SER A 101 -4.44 -10.39 -14.49
C SER A 101 -3.22 -11.30 -14.40
N LYS A 102 -3.23 -12.38 -15.14
CA LYS A 102 -2.12 -13.33 -15.24
C LYS A 102 -1.79 -13.62 -16.69
N ASP A 103 -0.51 -13.56 -17.02
CA ASP A 103 0.03 -13.94 -18.31
C ASP A 103 1.39 -14.63 -18.12
N GLY A 104 1.40 -15.97 -18.16
CA GLY A 104 2.60 -16.76 -17.84
C GLY A 104 3.08 -16.49 -16.41
N ASP A 105 4.32 -16.04 -16.28
CA ASP A 105 4.93 -15.67 -14.99
C ASP A 105 4.53 -14.27 -14.52
N ASP A 106 3.92 -13.47 -15.39
CA ASP A 106 3.49 -12.12 -15.07
C ASP A 106 2.14 -12.14 -14.33
N CYS A 107 2.08 -11.48 -13.20
CA CYS A 107 0.87 -11.33 -12.40
C CYS A 107 0.71 -9.88 -11.95
N SER A 108 -0.49 -9.35 -12.12
CA SER A 108 -0.85 -8.03 -11.62
C SER A 108 -2.16 -8.12 -10.86
N ARG A 109 -2.21 -7.48 -9.69
CA ARG A 109 -3.41 -7.43 -8.84
C ARG A 109 -3.62 -6.02 -8.33
N ILE A 110 -4.86 -5.60 -8.30
CA ILE A 110 -5.26 -4.32 -7.72
C ILE A 110 -6.26 -4.58 -6.59
N TYR A 111 -5.92 -4.11 -5.41
CA TYR A 111 -6.75 -4.19 -4.22
C TYR A 111 -7.24 -2.80 -3.82
N MET A 112 -8.47 -2.74 -3.35
CA MET A 112 -9.02 -1.57 -2.69
C MET A 112 -8.81 -1.73 -1.18
N ALA A 113 -8.21 -0.74 -0.54
CA ALA A 113 -8.10 -0.68 0.91
C ALA A 113 -9.30 0.06 1.50
N LYS A 114 -9.94 -0.55 2.50
CA LYS A 114 -11.15 -0.02 3.13
C LYS A 114 -10.99 0.15 4.62
N LYS A 115 -11.64 1.18 5.15
CA LYS A 115 -11.87 1.37 6.59
C LYS A 115 -13.37 1.56 6.81
N GLY A 116 -14.05 0.50 7.29
CA GLY A 116 -15.50 0.48 7.31
C GLY A 116 -16.06 0.48 5.87
N ASN A 117 -16.88 1.46 5.53
CA ASN A 117 -17.44 1.64 4.18
C ASN A 117 -16.61 2.60 3.30
N ASP A 118 -15.57 3.22 3.87
CA ASP A 118 -14.77 4.21 3.18
C ASP A 118 -13.56 3.56 2.50
N THR A 119 -13.30 3.93 1.27
CA THR A 119 -12.06 3.61 0.57
C THR A 119 -10.97 4.56 1.03
N ILE A 120 -9.87 4.02 1.53
CA ILE A 120 -8.71 4.77 2.03
C ILE A 120 -7.49 4.66 1.12
N GLY A 121 -7.55 3.84 0.10
CA GLY A 121 -6.46 3.71 -0.86
C GLY A 121 -6.57 2.52 -1.78
N LEU A 122 -5.52 2.35 -2.59
CA LEU A 122 -5.33 1.21 -3.49
C LEU A 122 -3.96 0.58 -3.24
N VAL A 123 -3.89 -0.72 -3.45
CA VAL A 123 -2.62 -1.46 -3.51
C VAL A 123 -2.50 -2.10 -4.88
N VAL A 124 -1.47 -1.73 -5.61
CA VAL A 124 -1.13 -2.34 -6.89
C VAL A 124 0.07 -3.25 -6.70
N PHE A 125 -0.11 -4.51 -6.96
CA PHE A 125 0.91 -5.54 -6.88
C PHE A 125 1.21 -6.06 -8.29
N SER A 126 2.47 -6.07 -8.67
CA SER A 126 2.92 -6.63 -9.95
C SER A 126 4.17 -7.49 -9.75
N GLU A 127 4.20 -8.64 -10.37
CA GLU A 127 5.38 -9.51 -10.38
C GLU A 127 5.60 -10.10 -11.78
N ASP A 128 6.86 -10.33 -12.10
CA ASP A 128 7.31 -11.15 -13.22
C ASP A 128 8.33 -12.19 -12.74
N SER A 129 9.08 -12.81 -13.67
CA SER A 129 10.07 -13.82 -13.34
C SER A 129 11.29 -13.29 -12.56
N GLU A 130 11.53 -11.97 -12.57
CA GLU A 130 12.75 -11.34 -12.02
C GLU A 130 12.45 -10.36 -10.89
N ASP A 131 11.34 -9.63 -10.99
CA ASP A 131 11.04 -8.47 -10.15
C ASP A 131 9.68 -8.55 -9.49
N ILE A 132 9.54 -7.80 -8.41
CA ILE A 132 8.26 -7.49 -7.78
C ILE A 132 8.15 -5.99 -7.60
N ASN A 133 6.97 -5.45 -7.89
CA ASN A 133 6.64 -4.04 -7.66
C ASN A 133 5.37 -3.96 -6.83
N ILE A 134 5.39 -3.16 -5.78
CA ILE A 134 4.23 -2.89 -4.94
C ILE A 134 4.05 -1.38 -4.84
N VAL A 135 2.86 -0.91 -5.16
CA VAL A 135 2.49 0.49 -5.03
C VAL A 135 1.32 0.62 -4.06
N PHE A 136 1.55 1.34 -2.98
CA PHE A 136 0.49 1.73 -2.04
C PHE A 136 0.08 3.17 -2.36
N ILE A 137 -1.16 3.37 -2.73
CA ILE A 137 -1.73 4.69 -3.01
C ILE A 137 -2.67 5.04 -1.87
N ASP A 138 -2.33 6.09 -1.13
CA ASP A 138 -3.17 6.65 -0.09
C ASP A 138 -4.11 7.68 -0.72
N GLY A 139 -5.42 7.45 -0.60
CA GLY A 139 -6.39 8.30 -1.24
C GLY A 139 -7.83 7.83 -1.04
N SER A 140 -8.79 8.62 -1.50
CA SER A 140 -10.20 8.30 -1.34
C SER A 140 -11.00 8.41 -2.64
N THR A 141 -12.15 7.74 -2.66
CA THR A 141 -13.15 7.88 -3.74
C THR A 141 -14.03 9.10 -3.55
N ASN A 142 -13.99 9.71 -2.37
CA ASN A 142 -14.74 10.92 -2.05
C ASN A 142 -13.90 12.16 -2.36
N GLU A 143 -14.56 13.24 -2.76
CA GLU A 143 -13.95 14.56 -2.84
C GLU A 143 -13.79 15.12 -1.41
N ASP A 144 -12.61 15.64 -1.10
CA ASP A 144 -12.36 16.33 0.16
C ASP A 144 -13.09 17.68 0.20
#